data_eb118ccbe3f8d4f13d3a8dd6b02f635d
#
_entry.id   eb118ccbe3f8d4f13d3a8dd6b02f635d
#
_cell.length_a   1.000
_cell.length_b   1.000
_cell.length_c   1.000
_cell.angle_alpha   90.00
_cell.angle_beta   90.00
_cell.angle_gamma   90.00
#
_symmetry.space_group_name_H-M   'P 1'
#
loop_
_entity.id
_entity.type
_entity.pdbx_description
1 polymer ?
#
loop_
_entity_poly.entity_id
_entity_poly.type
_entity_poly.pdbx_seq_one_letter_code
_entity_poly.pdbx_strand_id
1 'polypeptide(L)'
;LLARIKQLLTLFSSEAENQLISAAQIQQLVAAHYASANFSISYLADNFHVSIAYMSYLFKKEMGENFSDYVWALRLGKAKELLLNTDMSIDDISLAVGYVNTSSFRRKFKQATGMTPSQLRG
;
A
#
# COMPACT_ATOMS: atom_id res chain seq x y z
N LEU A 1 -32.10 -19.83 22.17
CA LEU A 1 -32.31 -18.40 21.89
C LEU A 1 -31.00 -17.61 21.98
N LEU A 2 -30.25 -17.82 23.06
CA LEU A 2 -28.97 -17.17 23.25
C LEU A 2 -27.94 -17.56 22.18
N ALA A 3 -27.91 -18.84 21.77
CA ALA A 3 -27.02 -19.33 20.75
C ALA A 3 -27.32 -18.68 19.40
N ARG A 4 -28.62 -18.48 19.12
CA ARG A 4 -29.07 -17.86 17.87
C ARG A 4 -28.76 -16.38 17.85
N ILE A 5 -28.90 -15.69 18.97
CA ILE A 5 -28.52 -14.30 19.13
C ILE A 5 -27.01 -14.15 18.97
N LYS A 6 -26.22 -15.05 19.54
CA LYS A 6 -24.77 -15.06 19.39
C LYS A 6 -24.35 -15.25 17.92
N GLN A 7 -25.02 -16.12 17.18
CA GLN A 7 -24.74 -16.30 15.76
C GLN A 7 -25.06 -15.05 14.94
N LEU A 8 -26.18 -14.40 15.23
CA LEU A 8 -26.53 -13.14 14.57
C LEU A 8 -25.56 -12.04 14.94
N LEU A 9 -25.17 -11.96 16.22
CA LEU A 9 -24.17 -10.99 16.69
C LEU A 9 -22.81 -11.28 16.06
N THR A 10 -22.45 -12.54 15.85
CA THR A 10 -21.19 -12.90 15.20
C THR A 10 -21.18 -12.45 13.75
N LEU A 11 -22.29 -12.59 13.01
CA LEU A 11 -22.40 -12.11 11.65
C LEU A 11 -22.31 -10.58 11.59
N PHE A 12 -22.99 -9.90 12.51
CA PHE A 12 -22.89 -8.43 12.64
C PHE A 12 -21.54 -7.99 13.19
N SER A 13 -20.95 -8.76 14.09
CA SER A 13 -19.61 -8.49 14.63
C SER A 13 -18.56 -8.53 13.57
N SER A 14 -18.68 -9.44 12.58
CA SER A 14 -17.75 -9.49 11.45
C SER A 14 -17.73 -8.15 10.71
N GLU A 15 -18.90 -7.60 10.40
CA GLU A 15 -19.00 -6.28 9.77
C GLU A 15 -18.60 -5.16 10.73
N ALA A 16 -19.00 -5.25 11.99
CA ALA A 16 -18.67 -4.27 13.02
C ALA A 16 -17.16 -4.25 13.29
N GLU A 17 -16.52 -5.42 13.36
CA GLU A 17 -15.09 -5.53 13.54
C GLU A 17 -14.35 -4.92 12.33
N ASN A 18 -14.85 -5.15 11.12
CA ASN A 18 -14.29 -4.56 9.91
C ASN A 18 -14.44 -3.04 9.92
N GLN A 19 -15.55 -2.52 10.48
CA GLN A 19 -15.74 -1.08 10.66
C GLN A 19 -14.83 -0.49 11.73
N LEU A 20 -14.31 -1.34 12.63
CA LEU A 20 -13.37 -0.93 13.67
C LEU A 20 -11.91 -0.94 13.19
N ILE A 21 -11.67 -1.36 11.96
CA ILE A 21 -10.32 -1.28 11.38
C ILE A 21 -9.91 0.18 11.34
N SER A 22 -8.85 0.51 12.06
CA SER A 22 -8.39 1.89 12.17
C SER A 22 -7.39 2.25 11.08
N ALA A 23 -7.25 3.54 10.85
CA ALA A 23 -6.20 4.08 9.98
C ALA A 23 -4.81 3.58 10.42
N ALA A 24 -4.56 3.51 11.72
CA ALA A 24 -3.28 3.05 12.26
C ALA A 24 -2.97 1.60 11.87
N GLN A 25 -3.97 0.71 11.94
CA GLN A 25 -3.80 -0.69 11.54
C GLN A 25 -3.47 -0.82 10.07
N ILE A 26 -4.17 -0.06 9.21
CA ILE A 26 -3.91 -0.03 7.77
C ILE A 26 -2.50 0.50 7.51
N GLN A 27 -2.13 1.61 8.14
CA GLN A 27 -0.82 2.24 7.98
C GLN A 27 0.31 1.30 8.37
N GLN A 28 0.17 0.57 9.47
CA GLN A 28 1.18 -0.38 9.93
C GLN A 28 1.40 -1.50 8.92
N LEU A 29 0.32 -2.05 8.39
CA LEU A 29 0.43 -3.13 7.41
C LEU A 29 1.03 -2.63 6.10
N VAL A 30 0.62 -1.46 5.64
CA VAL A 30 1.18 -0.83 4.44
C VAL A 30 2.66 -0.52 4.63
N ALA A 31 3.03 0.05 5.77
CA ALA A 31 4.43 0.37 6.06
C ALA A 31 5.33 -0.87 6.05
N ALA A 32 4.80 -2.00 6.51
CA ALA A 32 5.55 -3.25 6.55
C ALA A 32 5.71 -3.91 5.16
N HIS A 33 4.82 -3.63 4.21
CA HIS A 33 4.72 -4.40 2.96
C HIS A 33 4.77 -3.57 1.68
N TYR A 34 4.75 -2.25 1.74
CA TYR A 34 4.65 -1.42 0.53
C TYR A 34 5.77 -1.66 -0.48
N ALA A 35 6.95 -2.03 0.00
CA ALA A 35 8.12 -2.27 -0.84
C ALA A 35 8.12 -3.65 -1.52
N SER A 36 7.16 -4.51 -1.19
CA SER A 36 7.02 -5.81 -1.85
C SER A 36 6.29 -5.65 -3.19
N ALA A 37 6.81 -6.29 -4.23
CA ALA A 37 6.16 -6.29 -5.55
C ALA A 37 4.80 -6.97 -5.53
N ASN A 38 4.57 -7.87 -4.56
CA ASN A 38 3.32 -8.62 -4.42
C ASN A 38 2.27 -7.91 -3.56
N PHE A 39 2.60 -6.76 -3.00
CA PHE A 39 1.66 -6.03 -2.17
C PHE A 39 0.56 -5.41 -3.03
N SER A 40 -0.69 -5.68 -2.68
CA SER A 40 -1.86 -5.24 -3.44
C SER A 40 -3.01 -4.95 -2.49
N ILE A 41 -4.05 -4.30 -3.02
CA ILE A 41 -5.29 -4.10 -2.25
C ILE A 41 -5.93 -5.44 -1.88
N SER A 42 -5.78 -6.45 -2.73
CA SER A 42 -6.24 -7.81 -2.44
C SER A 42 -5.53 -8.41 -1.24
N TYR A 43 -4.21 -8.24 -1.16
CA TYR A 43 -3.41 -8.67 -0.01
C TYR A 43 -3.91 -8.00 1.27
N LEU A 44 -4.14 -6.70 1.21
CA LEU A 44 -4.62 -5.92 2.36
C LEU A 44 -6.01 -6.40 2.79
N ALA A 45 -6.92 -6.58 1.84
CA ALA A 45 -8.26 -7.08 2.10
C ALA A 45 -8.24 -8.46 2.77
N ASP A 46 -7.41 -9.37 2.26
CA ASP A 46 -7.26 -10.71 2.81
C ASP A 46 -6.77 -10.67 4.26
N ASN A 47 -5.84 -9.79 4.57
CA ASN A 47 -5.32 -9.65 5.93
C ASN A 47 -6.38 -9.21 6.92
N PHE A 48 -7.33 -8.40 6.50
CA PHE A 48 -8.42 -7.92 7.36
C PHE A 48 -9.71 -8.74 7.19
N HIS A 49 -9.67 -9.81 6.38
CA HIS A 49 -10.82 -10.69 6.15
C HIS A 49 -12.05 -9.94 5.62
N VAL A 50 -11.83 -9.03 4.69
CA VAL A 50 -12.88 -8.23 4.05
C VAL A 50 -12.78 -8.36 2.53
N SER A 51 -13.83 -7.93 1.82
CA SER A 51 -13.81 -7.89 0.36
C SER A 51 -12.86 -6.80 -0.15
N ILE A 52 -12.41 -6.97 -1.38
CA ILE A 52 -11.57 -5.95 -2.05
C ILE A 52 -12.35 -4.63 -2.17
N ALA A 53 -13.63 -4.70 -2.52
CA ALA A 53 -14.47 -3.52 -2.67
C ALA A 53 -14.60 -2.75 -1.35
N TYR A 54 -14.81 -3.47 -0.25
CA TYR A 54 -14.91 -2.83 1.07
C TYR A 54 -13.56 -2.23 1.48
N MET A 55 -12.47 -2.96 1.28
CA MET A 55 -11.14 -2.47 1.62
C MET A 55 -10.78 -1.22 0.82
N SER A 56 -11.13 -1.17 -0.46
CA SER A 56 -10.90 0.00 -1.31
C SER A 56 -11.65 1.22 -0.78
N TYR A 57 -12.91 1.04 -0.40
CA TYR A 57 -13.73 2.10 0.20
C TYR A 57 -13.13 2.57 1.52
N LEU A 58 -12.83 1.62 2.40
CA LEU A 58 -12.30 1.92 3.73
C LEU A 58 -10.93 2.60 3.65
N PHE A 59 -10.08 2.13 2.75
CA PHE A 59 -8.75 2.72 2.56
C PHE A 59 -8.85 4.20 2.19
N LYS A 60 -9.67 4.51 1.19
CA LYS A 60 -9.85 5.89 0.75
C LYS A 60 -10.46 6.76 1.86
N LYS A 61 -11.42 6.21 2.60
CA LYS A 61 -12.06 6.90 3.72
C LYS A 61 -11.05 7.23 4.83
N GLU A 62 -10.23 6.25 5.21
CA GLU A 62 -9.30 6.39 6.34
C GLU A 62 -7.99 7.10 5.97
N MET A 63 -7.50 6.88 4.74
CA MET A 63 -6.21 7.43 4.30
C MET A 63 -6.33 8.72 3.50
N GLY A 64 -7.53 9.06 3.01
CA GLY A 64 -7.77 10.29 2.22
C GLY A 64 -7.44 10.16 0.74
N GLU A 65 -6.81 9.08 0.31
CA GLU A 65 -6.49 8.83 -1.09
C GLU A 65 -6.59 7.34 -1.39
N ASN A 66 -6.63 6.97 -2.66
CA ASN A 66 -6.75 5.57 -3.02
C ASN A 66 -5.45 4.79 -2.73
N PHE A 67 -5.57 3.47 -2.69
CA PHE A 67 -4.47 2.58 -2.36
C PHE A 67 -3.27 2.76 -3.29
N SER A 68 -3.50 2.82 -4.60
CA SER A 68 -2.42 2.91 -5.58
C SER A 68 -1.59 4.18 -5.42
N ASP A 69 -2.25 5.31 -5.21
CA ASP A 69 -1.56 6.59 -5.02
C ASP A 69 -0.80 6.63 -3.70
N TYR A 70 -1.41 6.12 -2.66
CA TYR A 70 -0.79 6.07 -1.33
C TYR A 70 0.49 5.21 -1.35
N VAL A 71 0.41 4.01 -1.92
CA VAL A 71 1.55 3.10 -2.00
C VAL A 71 2.64 3.66 -2.90
N TRP A 72 2.24 4.27 -4.03
CA TRP A 72 3.22 4.91 -4.92
C TRP A 72 3.99 6.02 -4.19
N ALA A 73 3.29 6.86 -3.42
CA ALA A 73 3.94 7.93 -2.65
C ALA A 73 5.02 7.39 -1.70
N LEU A 74 4.73 6.28 -1.01
CA LEU A 74 5.70 5.63 -0.13
C LEU A 74 6.90 5.06 -0.90
N ARG A 75 6.63 4.39 -2.00
CA ARG A 75 7.69 3.83 -2.87
C ARG A 75 8.57 4.92 -3.45
N LEU A 76 7.94 6.02 -3.88
CA LEU A 76 8.67 7.18 -4.42
C LEU A 76 9.57 7.80 -3.36
N GLY A 77 9.05 7.99 -2.15
CA GLY A 77 9.83 8.53 -1.03
C GLY A 77 11.05 7.68 -0.72
N LYS A 78 10.87 6.36 -0.66
CA LYS A 78 11.97 5.43 -0.42
C LYS A 78 12.97 5.43 -1.57
N ALA A 79 12.49 5.49 -2.81
CA ALA A 79 13.36 5.56 -3.98
C ALA A 79 14.24 6.81 -3.95
N LYS A 80 13.67 7.96 -3.64
CA LYS A 80 14.43 9.21 -3.49
C LYS A 80 15.50 9.10 -2.41
N GLU A 81 15.14 8.52 -1.27
CA GLU A 81 16.08 8.29 -0.18
C GLU A 81 17.27 7.44 -0.63
N LEU A 82 17.00 6.34 -1.31
CA LEU A 82 18.04 5.44 -1.81
C LEU A 82 18.88 6.08 -2.90
N LEU A 83 18.27 6.88 -3.78
CA LEU A 83 19.00 7.61 -4.83
C LEU A 83 20.00 8.60 -4.25
N LEU A 84 19.62 9.32 -3.20
CA LEU A 84 20.42 10.39 -2.63
C LEU A 84 21.42 9.91 -1.59
N ASN A 85 21.13 8.81 -0.91
CA ASN A 85 21.91 8.36 0.25
C ASN A 85 22.71 7.08 0.00
N THR A 86 22.59 6.45 -1.17
CA THR A 86 23.32 5.22 -1.50
C THR A 86 23.87 5.27 -2.91
N ASP A 87 24.74 4.32 -3.22
CA ASP A 87 25.28 4.10 -4.56
C ASP A 87 24.55 3.00 -5.31
N MET A 88 23.39 2.58 -4.81
CA MET A 88 22.61 1.53 -5.46
C MET A 88 22.28 1.90 -6.92
N SER A 89 22.31 0.91 -7.81
CA SER A 89 21.90 1.11 -9.18
C SER A 89 20.41 1.47 -9.26
N ILE A 90 20.00 2.14 -10.33
CA ILE A 90 18.59 2.46 -10.53
C ILE A 90 17.74 1.19 -10.61
N ASP A 91 18.28 0.14 -11.25
CA ASP A 91 17.58 -1.15 -11.34
C ASP A 91 17.39 -1.78 -9.97
N ASP A 92 18.41 -1.75 -9.12
CA ASP A 92 18.33 -2.29 -7.77
C ASP A 92 17.36 -1.49 -6.91
N ILE A 93 17.34 -0.15 -7.05
CA ILE A 93 16.39 0.70 -6.34
C ILE A 93 14.96 0.38 -6.78
N SER A 94 14.73 0.21 -8.09
CA SER A 94 13.43 -0.16 -8.61
C SER A 94 12.91 -1.44 -7.95
N LEU A 95 13.75 -2.47 -7.88
CA LEU A 95 13.40 -3.74 -7.23
C LEU A 95 13.18 -3.55 -5.73
N ALA A 96 14.04 -2.78 -5.08
CA ALA A 96 13.96 -2.55 -3.62
C ALA A 96 12.66 -1.86 -3.19
N VAL A 97 12.05 -1.07 -4.08
CA VAL A 97 10.79 -0.38 -3.77
C VAL A 97 9.56 -1.06 -4.35
N GLY A 98 9.72 -2.26 -4.90
CA GLY A 98 8.57 -3.10 -5.31
C GLY A 98 8.25 -3.11 -6.80
N TYR A 99 9.15 -2.67 -7.66
CA TYR A 99 8.94 -2.69 -9.11
C TYR A 99 9.79 -3.75 -9.79
N VAL A 100 9.13 -4.77 -10.32
CA VAL A 100 9.81 -5.81 -11.13
C VAL A 100 10.27 -5.23 -12.46
N ASN A 101 9.50 -4.31 -13.02
CA ASN A 101 9.81 -3.68 -14.31
C ASN A 101 10.42 -2.30 -14.09
N THR A 102 11.72 -2.18 -14.33
CA THR A 102 12.45 -0.92 -14.14
C THR A 102 11.97 0.17 -15.08
N SER A 103 11.55 -0.17 -16.31
CA SER A 103 11.02 0.81 -17.26
C SER A 103 9.74 1.46 -16.73
N SER A 104 8.86 0.69 -16.12
CA SER A 104 7.63 1.22 -15.49
C SER A 104 7.97 2.15 -14.33
N PHE A 105 8.94 1.77 -13.51
CA PHE A 105 9.41 2.61 -12.41
C PHE A 105 9.97 3.95 -12.92
N ARG A 106 10.86 3.91 -13.91
CA ARG A 106 11.47 5.11 -14.47
C ARG A 106 10.42 6.07 -15.04
N ARG A 107 9.43 5.53 -15.76
CA ARG A 107 8.34 6.33 -16.32
C ARG A 107 7.49 6.98 -15.22
N LYS A 108 7.07 6.22 -14.23
CA LYS A 108 6.29 6.77 -13.10
C LYS A 108 7.08 7.80 -12.32
N PHE A 109 8.36 7.55 -12.10
CA PHE A 109 9.23 8.49 -11.39
C PHE A 109 9.31 9.83 -12.14
N LYS A 110 9.53 9.79 -13.43
CA LYS A 110 9.61 11.01 -14.26
C LYS A 110 8.27 11.74 -14.28
N GLN A 111 7.16 11.01 -14.41
CA GLN A 111 5.83 11.62 -14.37
C GLN A 111 5.56 12.33 -13.04
N ALA A 112 6.00 11.75 -11.94
CA ALA A 112 5.76 12.30 -10.59
C ALA A 112 6.69 13.46 -10.25
N THR A 113 7.94 13.42 -10.69
CA THR A 113 8.98 14.39 -10.27
C THR A 113 9.42 15.35 -11.37
N GLY A 114 9.10 15.06 -12.62
CA GLY A 114 9.61 15.81 -13.78
C GLY A 114 11.04 15.44 -14.17
N MET A 115 11.68 14.54 -13.46
CA MET A 115 13.07 14.15 -13.66
C MET A 115 13.20 12.63 -13.71
N THR A 116 14.20 12.14 -14.45
CA THR A 116 14.54 10.72 -14.35
C THR A 116 15.26 10.46 -13.02
N PRO A 117 15.27 9.20 -12.54
CA PRO A 117 16.06 8.86 -11.33
C PRO A 117 17.53 9.25 -11.46
N SER A 118 18.13 9.04 -12.64
CA SER A 118 19.52 9.41 -12.88
C SER A 118 19.74 10.92 -12.79
N GLN A 119 18.80 11.71 -13.30
CA GLN A 119 18.86 13.17 -13.21
C GLN A 119 18.75 13.65 -11.77
N LEU A 120 17.91 13.03 -10.96
CA LEU A 120 17.79 13.39 -9.55
C LEU A 120 19.07 13.10 -8.79
N ARG A 121 19.73 11.99 -9.08
CA ARG A 121 21.00 11.62 -8.43
C ARG A 121 22.11 12.60 -8.80
N GLY A 122 22.03 13.20 -9.94
CA GLY A 122 23.03 14.09 -10.45
C GLY A 122 24.06 13.34 -11.25
#